data_290e1015482a4903072a1c7aaa1a4efe
#
_entry.id   290e1015482a4903072a1c7aaa1a4efe
#
_cell.length_a   1.000
_cell.length_b   1.000
_cell.length_c   1.000
_cell.angle_alpha   90.00
_cell.angle_beta   90.00
_cell.angle_gamma   90.00
#
_symmetry.space_group_name_H-M   'P 1'
#
loop_
_entity.id
_entity.type
_entity.pdbx_description
1 polymer ?
#
loop_
_entity_poly.entity_id
_entity_poly.type
_entity_poly.pdbx_seq_one_letter_code
_entity_poly.pdbx_strand_id
1 'polypeptide(L)'
;MTQDSQIDSLLPPLRLNRRGFIATAVATGFTAATGHAAAPTAIRTPADGLDAGEVRIPAEGGEMPAYRAAPQGKTGLPTVLVINEIFGVHEYIQDLCRRLAREGYLAVAPEVFARQGDPARYTDIATLRAEVVDKAPDAQVLGDLDAAAKWAAGNGGAAGRLAATGFCWGGRIAWLYAAHNPELKAAAAWYGQLRGKPDALRPVYPIDLVNDLRAPVLGLYGSADAGIPVADVEAMRKAQAQGSSAARASAIEIYQDAPHGFHADYRPSYREEAARDGWRRMLAWFADRGV
;
A
#
# COMPACT_ATOMS: atom_id res chain seq x y z
N MET A 1 -11.71 -19.13 -2.72
CA MET A 1 -10.38 -18.86 -3.31
C MET A 1 -9.35 -19.25 -2.28
N THR A 2 -8.38 -20.03 -2.66
CA THR A 2 -7.36 -20.53 -1.77
C THR A 2 -6.27 -19.46 -1.58
N GLN A 3 -5.57 -19.49 -0.46
CA GLN A 3 -4.43 -18.64 -0.13
C GLN A 3 -3.32 -18.69 -1.22
N ASP A 4 -3.28 -19.78 -1.99
CA ASP A 4 -2.33 -20.00 -3.09
C ASP A 4 -2.51 -19.02 -4.26
N SER A 5 -3.73 -18.57 -4.58
CA SER A 5 -3.97 -17.64 -5.69
C SER A 5 -3.35 -16.25 -5.50
N GLN A 6 -3.11 -15.84 -4.25
CA GLN A 6 -2.42 -14.58 -3.95
C GLN A 6 -0.91 -14.67 -4.13
N ILE A 7 -0.33 -15.82 -3.79
CA ILE A 7 1.10 -16.08 -4.02
C ILE A 7 1.36 -16.09 -5.53
N ASP A 8 0.49 -16.74 -6.29
CA ASP A 8 0.59 -16.79 -7.75
C ASP A 8 0.49 -15.40 -8.41
N SER A 9 -0.29 -14.46 -7.84
CA SER A 9 -0.39 -13.09 -8.35
C SER A 9 0.87 -12.25 -8.09
N LEU A 10 1.69 -12.64 -7.11
CA LEU A 10 2.99 -12.02 -6.83
C LEU A 10 4.11 -12.53 -7.75
N LEU A 11 3.85 -13.62 -8.48
CA LEU A 11 4.81 -14.25 -9.38
C LEU A 11 4.55 -13.81 -10.83
N PRO A 12 5.59 -13.57 -11.66
CA PRO A 12 5.38 -13.30 -13.08
C PRO A 12 4.75 -14.54 -13.78
N PRO A 13 3.91 -14.36 -14.80
CA PRO A 13 3.32 -15.46 -15.55
C PRO A 13 4.43 -16.27 -16.25
N LEU A 14 4.70 -17.48 -15.75
CA LEU A 14 5.70 -18.38 -16.31
C LEU A 14 5.20 -19.03 -17.58
N ARG A 15 5.71 -18.63 -18.75
CA ARG A 15 5.67 -19.46 -19.96
C ARG A 15 6.73 -20.54 -19.80
N LEU A 16 6.33 -21.73 -19.32
CA LEU A 16 7.21 -22.86 -19.11
C LEU A 16 7.65 -23.46 -20.44
N ASN A 17 8.92 -23.38 -20.74
CA ASN A 17 9.61 -24.35 -21.58
C ASN A 17 10.16 -25.45 -20.69
N ARG A 18 9.92 -26.69 -21.02
CA ARG A 18 9.92 -27.88 -20.16
C ARG A 18 11.28 -28.37 -19.60
N ARG A 19 12.28 -27.54 -19.36
CA ARG A 19 13.52 -27.92 -18.61
C ARG A 19 14.25 -26.71 -18.08
N GLY A 20 14.13 -26.51 -16.77
CA GLY A 20 15.00 -25.62 -15.99
C GLY A 20 14.50 -24.17 -15.86
N PHE A 21 14.47 -23.65 -14.65
CA PHE A 21 14.27 -22.27 -14.20
C PHE A 21 13.00 -21.98 -13.40
N ILE A 22 12.68 -22.77 -12.38
CA ILE A 22 11.68 -22.38 -11.38
C ILE A 22 12.27 -21.50 -10.27
N ALA A 23 13.56 -21.60 -9.98
CA ALA A 23 14.19 -20.89 -8.85
C ALA A 23 14.57 -19.43 -9.13
N THR A 24 14.83 -19.03 -10.39
CA THR A 24 15.46 -17.74 -10.70
C THR A 24 14.48 -16.57 -10.79
N ALA A 25 13.24 -16.79 -11.20
CA ALA A 25 12.27 -15.71 -11.42
C ALA A 25 11.62 -15.22 -10.10
N VAL A 26 11.46 -16.11 -9.12
CA VAL A 26 10.96 -15.76 -7.78
C VAL A 26 12.02 -14.97 -7.02
N ALA A 27 13.29 -15.40 -7.14
CA ALA A 27 14.43 -14.75 -6.50
C ALA A 27 14.63 -13.30 -7.00
N THR A 28 14.42 -13.01 -8.30
CA THR A 28 14.64 -11.67 -8.85
C THR A 28 13.63 -10.63 -8.38
N GLY A 29 12.34 -10.99 -8.22
CA GLY A 29 11.33 -10.06 -7.69
C GLY A 29 11.55 -9.75 -6.21
N PHE A 30 11.89 -10.77 -5.43
CA PHE A 30 12.13 -10.64 -3.99
C PHE A 30 13.45 -9.93 -3.67
N THR A 31 14.55 -10.29 -4.38
CA THR A 31 15.85 -9.62 -4.21
C THR A 31 15.81 -8.15 -4.62
N ALA A 32 15.01 -7.78 -5.63
CA ALA A 32 14.78 -6.39 -5.99
C ALA A 32 14.00 -5.63 -4.89
N ALA A 33 13.00 -6.26 -4.28
CA ALA A 33 12.24 -5.69 -3.17
C ALA A 33 13.11 -5.49 -1.91
N THR A 34 14.02 -6.42 -1.65
CA THR A 34 14.91 -6.40 -0.46
C THR A 34 16.23 -5.65 -0.67
N GLY A 35 16.45 -5.00 -1.82
CA GLY A 35 17.63 -4.16 -2.08
C GLY A 35 18.86 -4.89 -2.60
N HIS A 36 18.77 -6.19 -2.94
CA HIS A 36 19.92 -6.98 -3.40
C HIS A 36 20.21 -6.84 -4.91
N ALA A 37 19.25 -6.37 -5.72
CA ALA A 37 19.47 -5.97 -7.11
C ALA A 37 18.40 -4.99 -7.55
N ALA A 38 18.78 -3.81 -8.04
CA ALA A 38 17.82 -2.88 -8.63
C ALA A 38 17.38 -3.37 -10.01
N ALA A 39 16.06 -3.49 -10.23
CA ALA A 39 15.55 -3.73 -11.58
C ALA A 39 15.86 -2.53 -12.49
N PRO A 40 16.07 -2.75 -13.80
CA PRO A 40 16.34 -1.66 -14.75
C PRO A 40 15.24 -0.58 -14.79
N THR A 41 14.02 -0.95 -14.40
CA THR A 41 12.84 -0.09 -14.35
C THR A 41 12.66 0.65 -13.03
N ALA A 42 13.44 0.30 -11.98
CA ALA A 42 13.28 0.89 -10.65
C ALA A 42 13.61 2.40 -10.68
N ILE A 43 12.62 3.19 -10.32
CA ILE A 43 12.76 4.64 -10.21
C ILE A 43 13.44 4.97 -8.87
N ARG A 44 14.36 5.91 -8.89
CA ARG A 44 15.05 6.42 -7.70
C ARG A 44 14.95 7.93 -7.65
N THR A 45 14.10 8.42 -6.78
CA THR A 45 13.90 9.86 -6.55
C THR A 45 15.02 10.37 -5.64
N PRO A 46 15.81 11.38 -6.08
CA PRO A 46 16.85 11.97 -5.25
C PRO A 46 16.28 12.62 -4.00
N ALA A 47 17.02 12.54 -2.89
CA ALA A 47 16.64 13.17 -1.62
C ALA A 47 17.06 14.64 -1.51
N ASP A 48 17.77 15.21 -2.49
CA ASP A 48 18.20 16.61 -2.48
C ASP A 48 17.01 17.55 -2.30
N GLY A 49 17.10 18.47 -1.34
CA GLY A 49 16.02 19.40 -1.00
C GLY A 49 14.82 18.75 -0.29
N LEU A 50 14.97 17.54 0.20
CA LEU A 50 14.00 16.86 1.07
C LEU A 50 14.59 16.59 2.46
N ASP A 51 13.76 16.66 3.47
CA ASP A 51 14.00 16.06 4.78
C ASP A 51 13.50 14.62 4.74
N ALA A 52 14.37 13.68 4.34
CA ALA A 52 14.02 12.30 4.13
C ALA A 52 14.94 11.36 4.92
N GLY A 53 14.36 10.34 5.57
CA GLY A 53 15.12 9.36 6.34
C GLY A 53 14.27 8.57 7.32
N GLU A 54 14.94 7.69 8.06
CA GLU A 54 14.32 6.89 9.11
C GLU A 54 13.99 7.73 10.34
N VAL A 55 12.85 7.42 10.95
CA VAL A 55 12.39 8.02 12.21
C VAL A 55 11.84 6.94 13.14
N ARG A 56 11.63 7.30 14.40
CA ARG A 56 10.97 6.46 15.40
C ARG A 56 9.65 7.11 15.82
N ILE A 57 8.58 6.33 15.77
CA ILE A 57 7.23 6.77 16.11
C ILE A 57 6.81 6.06 17.41
N PRO A 58 6.46 6.80 18.47
CA PRO A 58 5.87 6.18 19.65
C PRO A 58 4.54 5.49 19.29
N ALA A 59 4.49 4.18 19.53
CA ALA A 59 3.34 3.33 19.25
C ALA A 59 3.10 2.36 20.42
N GLU A 60 2.02 1.59 20.36
CA GLU A 60 1.76 0.57 21.37
C GLU A 60 2.89 -0.46 21.41
N GLY A 61 3.41 -0.73 22.60
CA GLY A 61 4.52 -1.66 22.82
C GLY A 61 5.92 -1.08 22.59
N GLY A 62 6.06 0.23 22.28
CA GLY A 62 7.37 0.87 22.15
C GLY A 62 7.49 1.83 20.96
N GLU A 63 8.70 1.94 20.43
CA GLU A 63 8.97 2.77 19.25
C GLU A 63 8.92 1.95 17.97
N MET A 64 8.07 2.38 17.05
CA MET A 64 7.94 1.79 15.72
C MET A 64 8.87 2.49 14.73
N PRO A 65 9.72 1.77 13.98
CA PRO A 65 10.48 2.34 12.88
C PRO A 65 9.53 2.89 11.80
N ALA A 66 9.93 3.96 11.14
CA ALA A 66 9.22 4.48 9.99
C ALA A 66 10.19 5.22 9.07
N TYR A 67 9.83 5.41 7.81
CA TYR A 67 10.50 6.31 6.89
C TYR A 67 9.62 7.55 6.68
N ARG A 68 10.22 8.74 6.72
CA ARG A 68 9.55 9.98 6.37
C ARG A 68 10.22 10.67 5.19
N ALA A 69 9.46 11.45 4.44
CA ALA A 69 10.00 12.42 3.49
C ALA A 69 9.10 13.65 3.43
N ALA A 70 9.70 14.83 3.39
CA ALA A 70 9.00 16.11 3.25
C ALA A 70 9.87 17.11 2.50
N PRO A 71 9.32 18.17 1.86
CA PRO A 71 10.11 19.29 1.37
C PRO A 71 10.92 19.92 2.50
N GLN A 72 12.22 20.14 2.27
CA GLN A 72 13.14 20.62 3.29
C GLN A 72 12.70 21.95 3.90
N GLY A 73 12.68 22.01 5.24
CA GLY A 73 12.35 23.22 6.02
C GLY A 73 10.89 23.65 5.91
N LYS A 74 9.99 22.85 5.33
CA LYS A 74 8.56 23.16 5.26
C LYS A 74 7.78 22.49 6.38
N THR A 75 6.72 23.18 6.84
CA THR A 75 5.77 22.70 7.85
C THR A 75 4.33 23.03 7.41
N GLY A 76 3.34 22.51 8.13
CA GLY A 76 1.94 22.69 7.75
C GLY A 76 1.59 21.96 6.45
N LEU A 77 2.28 20.86 6.17
CA LEU A 77 2.13 20.08 4.93
C LEU A 77 0.94 19.13 5.03
N PRO A 78 0.22 18.88 3.92
CA PRO A 78 -0.70 17.76 3.87
C PRO A 78 0.08 16.47 4.11
N THR A 79 -0.53 15.54 4.85
CA THR A 79 0.13 14.29 5.24
C THR A 79 -0.43 13.12 4.44
N VAL A 80 0.45 12.27 3.91
CA VAL A 80 0.09 10.98 3.30
C VAL A 80 0.77 9.86 4.07
N LEU A 81 -0.02 8.95 4.65
CA LEU A 81 0.49 7.69 5.17
C LEU A 81 0.68 6.72 4.00
N VAL A 82 1.87 6.15 3.88
CA VAL A 82 2.22 5.19 2.83
C VAL A 82 2.27 3.79 3.45
N ILE A 83 1.33 2.94 3.07
CA ILE A 83 1.17 1.60 3.65
C ILE A 83 1.85 0.60 2.71
N ASN A 84 2.86 -0.07 3.23
CA ASN A 84 3.73 -0.98 2.49
C ASN A 84 3.02 -2.25 1.99
N GLU A 85 3.68 -2.90 1.05
CA GLU A 85 3.40 -4.28 0.63
C GLU A 85 3.84 -5.27 1.73
N ILE A 86 3.78 -6.57 1.45
CA ILE A 86 4.24 -7.61 2.40
C ILE A 86 5.75 -7.54 2.72
N PHE A 87 6.53 -6.76 1.97
CA PHE A 87 7.99 -6.68 2.10
C PHE A 87 8.48 -5.58 3.07
N GLY A 88 7.58 -4.94 3.82
CA GLY A 88 7.94 -3.83 4.73
C GLY A 88 8.28 -2.53 4.01
N VAL A 89 8.92 -1.62 4.74
CA VAL A 89 9.32 -0.29 4.24
C VAL A 89 10.66 -0.37 3.52
N HIS A 90 10.70 -1.11 2.41
CA HIS A 90 11.89 -1.23 1.56
C HIS A 90 12.06 -0.03 0.61
N GLU A 91 13.15 -0.01 -0.19
CA GLU A 91 13.53 1.13 -1.04
C GLU A 91 12.40 1.67 -1.92
N TYR A 92 11.57 0.82 -2.51
CA TYR A 92 10.43 1.27 -3.31
C TYR A 92 9.42 2.08 -2.49
N ILE A 93 9.09 1.65 -1.26
CA ILE A 93 8.17 2.38 -0.37
C ILE A 93 8.82 3.69 0.09
N GLN A 94 10.11 3.69 0.38
CA GLN A 94 10.87 4.90 0.71
C GLN A 94 10.89 5.87 -0.48
N ASP A 95 11.05 5.36 -1.70
CA ASP A 95 11.01 6.17 -2.93
C ASP A 95 9.61 6.79 -3.15
N LEU A 96 8.53 6.05 -2.90
CA LEU A 96 7.18 6.60 -2.95
C LEU A 96 7.00 7.77 -1.96
N CYS A 97 7.58 7.69 -0.77
CA CYS A 97 7.58 8.81 0.18
C CYS A 97 8.33 10.02 -0.40
N ARG A 98 9.49 9.81 -1.04
CA ARG A 98 10.23 10.90 -1.68
C ARG A 98 9.48 11.51 -2.87
N ARG A 99 8.80 10.69 -3.69
CA ARG A 99 7.91 11.16 -4.79
C ARG A 99 6.80 12.06 -4.23
N LEU A 100 6.10 11.62 -3.19
CA LEU A 100 5.06 12.42 -2.53
C LEU A 100 5.62 13.72 -1.93
N ALA A 101 6.82 13.66 -1.35
CA ALA A 101 7.48 14.86 -0.85
C ALA A 101 7.81 15.87 -1.97
N ARG A 102 8.16 15.41 -3.18
CA ARG A 102 8.33 16.28 -4.36
C ARG A 102 7.01 16.95 -4.78
N GLU A 103 5.87 16.32 -4.51
CA GLU A 103 4.54 16.87 -4.75
C GLU A 103 4.05 17.78 -3.59
N GLY A 104 4.89 18.01 -2.56
CA GLY A 104 4.58 18.94 -1.47
C GLY A 104 3.94 18.30 -0.23
N TYR A 105 3.94 16.98 -0.11
CA TYR A 105 3.40 16.26 1.04
C TYR A 105 4.45 15.98 2.11
N LEU A 106 4.00 15.84 3.36
CA LEU A 106 4.70 15.03 4.35
C LEU A 106 4.25 13.58 4.16
N ALA A 107 5.12 12.73 3.64
CA ALA A 107 4.87 11.30 3.50
C ALA A 107 5.50 10.53 4.67
N VAL A 108 4.74 9.59 5.25
CA VAL A 108 5.20 8.75 6.37
C VAL A 108 4.84 7.30 6.08
N ALA A 109 5.82 6.42 6.06
CA ALA A 109 5.66 4.97 5.92
C ALA A 109 6.05 4.27 7.22
N PRO A 110 5.11 3.88 8.09
CA PRO A 110 5.41 3.12 9.30
C PRO A 110 5.75 1.65 8.96
N GLU A 111 6.72 1.06 9.68
CA GLU A 111 7.05 -0.36 9.56
C GLU A 111 6.10 -1.18 10.44
N VAL A 112 4.92 -1.44 9.93
CA VAL A 112 3.82 -2.08 10.66
C VAL A 112 4.08 -3.55 11.02
N PHE A 113 5.12 -4.16 10.45
CA PHE A 113 5.54 -5.52 10.77
C PHE A 113 6.64 -5.61 11.83
N ALA A 114 7.14 -4.47 12.34
CA ALA A 114 8.30 -4.43 13.24
C ALA A 114 8.18 -5.33 14.49
N ARG A 115 6.95 -5.59 14.97
CA ARG A 115 6.71 -6.48 16.11
C ARG A 115 6.71 -7.96 15.75
N GLN A 116 6.41 -8.30 14.50
CA GLN A 116 6.36 -9.67 14.00
C GLN A 116 7.73 -10.13 13.47
N GLY A 117 8.52 -9.21 12.94
CA GLY A 117 9.84 -9.50 12.41
C GLY A 117 10.26 -8.51 11.30
N ASP A 118 11.45 -8.72 10.78
CA ASP A 118 12.00 -7.95 9.67
C ASP A 118 11.74 -8.69 8.35
N PRO A 119 10.84 -8.20 7.47
CA PRO A 119 10.55 -8.84 6.19
C PRO A 119 11.77 -9.06 5.29
N ALA A 120 12.81 -8.20 5.41
CA ALA A 120 14.02 -8.28 4.59
C ALA A 120 14.87 -9.53 4.86
N ARG A 121 14.63 -10.23 5.98
CA ARG A 121 15.35 -11.47 6.34
C ARG A 121 14.85 -12.72 5.62
N TYR A 122 13.71 -12.61 4.92
CA TYR A 122 13.06 -13.76 4.29
C TYR A 122 13.33 -13.78 2.79
N THR A 123 13.67 -14.93 2.26
CA THR A 123 13.92 -15.18 0.83
C THR A 123 12.78 -15.96 0.17
N ASP A 124 11.85 -16.47 0.97
CA ASP A 124 10.67 -17.22 0.53
C ASP A 124 9.38 -16.50 0.98
N ILE A 125 8.47 -16.26 0.02
CA ILE A 125 7.25 -15.49 0.27
C ILE A 125 6.28 -16.26 1.19
N ALA A 126 6.19 -17.59 1.06
CA ALA A 126 5.28 -18.36 1.89
C ALA A 126 5.72 -18.31 3.36
N THR A 127 7.02 -18.45 3.62
CA THR A 127 7.61 -18.32 4.95
C THR A 127 7.44 -16.89 5.51
N LEU A 128 7.73 -15.86 4.71
CA LEU A 128 7.52 -14.46 5.09
C LEU A 128 6.05 -14.22 5.52
N ARG A 129 5.12 -14.73 4.75
CA ARG A 129 3.69 -14.58 5.09
C ARG A 129 3.36 -15.28 6.39
N ALA A 130 3.73 -16.56 6.51
CA ALA A 130 3.39 -17.37 7.67
C ALA A 130 4.02 -16.86 8.97
N GLU A 131 5.23 -16.31 8.91
CA GLU A 131 5.98 -15.91 10.10
C GLU A 131 5.85 -14.43 10.47
N VAL A 132 5.52 -13.56 9.52
CA VAL A 132 5.44 -12.10 9.73
C VAL A 132 4.05 -11.56 9.37
N VAL A 133 3.69 -11.59 8.08
CA VAL A 133 2.52 -10.86 7.56
C VAL A 133 1.21 -11.39 8.15
N ASP A 134 1.04 -12.72 8.17
CA ASP A 134 -0.18 -13.35 8.64
C ASP A 134 -0.30 -13.36 10.17
N LYS A 135 0.75 -12.91 10.88
CA LYS A 135 0.75 -12.70 12.35
C LYS A 135 0.46 -11.25 12.76
N ALA A 136 0.39 -10.31 11.83
CA ALA A 136 0.07 -8.92 12.13
C ALA A 136 -1.47 -8.74 12.21
N PRO A 137 -2.05 -8.46 13.40
CA PRO A 137 -3.48 -8.23 13.53
C PRO A 137 -3.89 -6.90 12.87
N ASP A 138 -5.04 -6.86 12.18
CA ASP A 138 -5.57 -5.62 11.63
C ASP A 138 -5.68 -4.51 12.69
N ALA A 139 -6.12 -4.84 13.90
CA ALA A 139 -6.24 -3.87 15.00
C ALA A 139 -4.90 -3.21 15.36
N GLN A 140 -3.80 -3.99 15.41
CA GLN A 140 -2.45 -3.47 15.62
C GLN A 140 -2.07 -2.51 14.49
N VAL A 141 -2.24 -2.93 13.24
CA VAL A 141 -1.87 -2.14 12.06
C VAL A 141 -2.63 -0.82 12.01
N LEU A 142 -3.93 -0.84 12.29
CA LEU A 142 -4.75 0.39 12.33
C LEU A 142 -4.29 1.34 13.45
N GLY A 143 -3.96 0.81 14.64
CA GLY A 143 -3.40 1.60 15.74
C GLY A 143 -2.02 2.18 15.41
N ASP A 144 -1.18 1.46 14.66
CA ASP A 144 0.12 1.95 14.19
C ASP A 144 -0.03 3.11 13.19
N LEU A 145 -1.03 3.03 12.31
CA LEU A 145 -1.37 4.12 11.40
C LEU A 145 -1.90 5.35 12.15
N ASP A 146 -2.70 5.17 13.20
CA ASP A 146 -3.14 6.27 14.07
C ASP A 146 -1.96 6.93 14.79
N ALA A 147 -1.02 6.12 15.29
CA ALA A 147 0.21 6.63 15.90
C ALA A 147 1.05 7.43 14.89
N ALA A 148 1.16 6.93 13.67
CA ALA A 148 1.87 7.61 12.57
C ALA A 148 1.19 8.94 12.17
N ALA A 149 -0.14 8.98 12.09
CA ALA A 149 -0.91 10.19 11.81
C ALA A 149 -0.73 11.24 12.91
N LYS A 150 -0.82 10.83 14.17
CA LYS A 150 -0.58 11.70 15.32
C LYS A 150 0.85 12.25 15.37
N TRP A 151 1.83 11.37 15.10
CA TRP A 151 3.24 11.78 15.02
C TRP A 151 3.45 12.79 13.90
N ALA A 152 2.90 12.55 12.71
CA ALA A 152 3.02 13.45 11.57
C ALA A 152 2.46 14.85 11.87
N ALA A 153 1.32 14.96 12.54
CA ALA A 153 0.72 16.23 12.95
C ALA A 153 1.65 17.03 13.90
N GLY A 154 2.43 16.35 14.75
CA GLY A 154 3.44 16.98 15.61
C GLY A 154 4.80 17.24 14.93
N ASN A 155 5.01 16.74 13.71
CA ASN A 155 6.30 16.77 13.00
C ASN A 155 6.21 17.38 11.59
N GLY A 156 5.41 18.42 11.44
CA GLY A 156 5.32 19.22 10.23
C GLY A 156 4.07 18.98 9.38
N GLY A 157 3.21 18.05 9.77
CA GLY A 157 1.91 17.82 9.12
C GLY A 157 0.86 18.86 9.50
N ALA A 158 -0.05 19.18 8.58
CA ALA A 158 -1.20 20.05 8.82
C ALA A 158 -2.36 19.25 9.43
N ALA A 159 -2.93 19.72 10.53
CA ALA A 159 -4.13 19.15 11.10
C ALA A 159 -5.29 19.16 10.08
N GLY A 160 -6.03 18.05 10.01
CA GLY A 160 -7.20 17.91 9.13
C GLY A 160 -6.88 17.74 7.63
N ARG A 161 -5.60 17.55 7.26
CA ARG A 161 -5.14 17.29 5.89
C ARG A 161 -4.42 15.96 5.81
N LEU A 162 -5.13 14.88 6.14
CA LEU A 162 -4.61 13.51 6.21
C LEU A 162 -5.19 12.66 5.08
N ALA A 163 -4.31 12.02 4.30
CA ALA A 163 -4.65 10.96 3.37
C ALA A 163 -3.83 9.68 3.66
N ALA A 164 -4.23 8.57 3.06
CA ALA A 164 -3.48 7.33 3.09
C ALA A 164 -3.41 6.72 1.68
N THR A 165 -2.30 6.08 1.37
CA THR A 165 -2.19 5.23 0.18
C THR A 165 -1.54 3.91 0.55
N GLY A 166 -1.96 2.81 -0.08
CA GLY A 166 -1.43 1.50 0.23
C GLY A 166 -1.40 0.60 -0.99
N PHE A 167 -0.43 -0.32 -1.00
CA PHE A 167 -0.10 -1.15 -2.14
C PHE A 167 -0.21 -2.63 -1.77
N CYS A 168 -0.82 -3.47 -2.63
CA CYS A 168 -0.98 -4.90 -2.40
C CYS A 168 -1.71 -5.16 -1.05
N TRP A 169 -1.05 -5.81 -0.10
CA TRP A 169 -1.53 -5.98 1.28
C TRP A 169 -1.91 -4.63 1.89
N GLY A 170 -1.07 -3.61 1.74
CA GLY A 170 -1.34 -2.25 2.21
C GLY A 170 -2.53 -1.59 1.49
N GLY A 171 -2.84 -2.00 0.27
CA GLY A 171 -4.04 -1.55 -0.43
C GLY A 171 -5.33 -2.02 0.26
N ARG A 172 -5.33 -3.26 0.80
CA ARG A 172 -6.41 -3.72 1.68
C ARG A 172 -6.50 -2.86 2.95
N ILE A 173 -5.37 -2.61 3.58
CA ILE A 173 -5.32 -1.79 4.80
C ILE A 173 -5.80 -0.35 4.55
N ALA A 174 -5.52 0.24 3.40
CA ALA A 174 -6.02 1.58 3.05
C ALA A 174 -7.56 1.66 3.07
N TRP A 175 -8.26 0.62 2.60
CA TRP A 175 -9.71 0.50 2.72
C TRP A 175 -10.16 0.39 4.19
N LEU A 176 -9.49 -0.45 4.98
CA LEU A 176 -9.81 -0.62 6.39
C LEU A 176 -9.60 0.69 7.17
N TYR A 177 -8.51 1.39 6.89
CA TYR A 177 -8.18 2.64 7.54
C TYR A 177 -9.18 3.75 7.19
N ALA A 178 -9.73 3.74 5.98
CA ALA A 178 -10.79 4.66 5.56
C ALA A 178 -12.13 4.44 6.32
N ALA A 179 -12.36 3.25 6.84
CA ALA A 179 -13.49 2.97 7.74
C ALA A 179 -13.13 3.26 9.21
N HIS A 180 -11.86 3.14 9.58
CA HIS A 180 -11.38 3.25 10.95
C HIS A 180 -11.19 4.72 11.40
N ASN A 181 -10.41 5.50 10.67
CA ASN A 181 -9.96 6.82 11.12
C ASN A 181 -10.92 7.94 10.66
N PRO A 182 -11.59 8.65 11.61
CA PRO A 182 -12.53 9.71 11.27
C PRO A 182 -11.88 11.00 10.75
N GLU A 183 -10.57 11.19 10.95
CA GLU A 183 -9.83 12.37 10.49
C GLU A 183 -9.31 12.21 9.05
N LEU A 184 -9.33 10.98 8.52
CA LEU A 184 -8.89 10.71 7.15
C LEU A 184 -9.81 11.44 6.14
N LYS A 185 -9.24 12.13 5.18
CA LYS A 185 -9.97 12.85 4.12
C LYS A 185 -10.12 12.05 2.85
N ALA A 186 -9.12 11.23 2.54
CA ALA A 186 -9.09 10.40 1.34
C ALA A 186 -8.15 9.20 1.52
N ALA A 187 -8.44 8.12 0.82
CA ALA A 187 -7.48 7.04 0.65
C ALA A 187 -7.32 6.65 -0.83
N ALA A 188 -6.19 6.04 -1.17
CA ALA A 188 -5.95 5.39 -2.45
C ALA A 188 -5.45 3.96 -2.22
N ALA A 189 -6.14 2.99 -2.79
CA ALA A 189 -5.90 1.56 -2.59
C ALA A 189 -5.47 0.91 -3.91
N TRP A 190 -4.19 0.55 -4.02
CA TRP A 190 -3.61 -0.08 -5.20
C TRP A 190 -3.66 -1.59 -5.06
N TYR A 191 -4.36 -2.25 -5.97
CA TYR A 191 -4.49 -3.71 -6.06
C TYR A 191 -4.59 -4.39 -4.68
N GLY A 192 -5.41 -3.81 -3.80
CA GLY A 192 -5.68 -4.35 -2.48
C GLY A 192 -6.80 -5.38 -2.51
N GLN A 193 -6.64 -6.47 -1.77
CA GLN A 193 -7.65 -7.51 -1.67
C GLN A 193 -8.97 -6.95 -1.12
N LEU A 194 -10.07 -7.22 -1.82
CA LEU A 194 -11.41 -6.72 -1.48
C LEU A 194 -12.25 -7.71 -0.67
N ARG A 195 -11.98 -9.01 -0.85
CA ARG A 195 -12.67 -10.12 -0.22
C ARG A 195 -11.69 -11.17 0.28
N GLY A 196 -12.06 -11.90 1.31
CA GLY A 196 -11.28 -13.01 1.82
C GLY A 196 -12.06 -13.81 2.85
N LYS A 197 -11.40 -14.77 3.47
CA LYS A 197 -11.96 -15.54 4.57
C LYS A 197 -11.56 -14.86 5.89
N PRO A 198 -12.52 -14.37 6.69
CA PRO A 198 -12.22 -13.79 7.99
C PRO A 198 -11.55 -14.78 8.95
N ASP A 199 -10.66 -14.27 9.79
CA ASP A 199 -10.06 -14.97 10.91
C ASP A 199 -9.93 -14.04 12.12
N ALA A 200 -9.38 -14.52 13.23
CA ALA A 200 -9.28 -13.75 14.47
C ALA A 200 -8.38 -12.49 14.33
N LEU A 201 -7.40 -12.52 13.45
CA LEU A 201 -6.47 -11.40 13.22
C LEU A 201 -6.98 -10.45 12.11
N ARG A 202 -7.79 -10.96 11.19
CA ARG A 202 -8.38 -10.27 10.03
C ARG A 202 -9.88 -10.51 9.98
N PRO A 203 -10.65 -9.88 10.89
CA PRO A 203 -12.07 -10.20 11.07
C PRO A 203 -12.97 -9.72 9.95
N VAL A 204 -12.52 -8.74 9.13
CA VAL A 204 -13.32 -8.11 8.08
C VAL A 204 -12.47 -7.84 6.82
N TYR A 205 -13.16 -7.71 5.69
CA TYR A 205 -12.55 -7.31 4.42
C TYR A 205 -13.19 -6.02 3.89
N PRO A 206 -12.56 -5.30 2.96
CA PRO A 206 -13.06 -4.02 2.47
C PRO A 206 -14.52 -4.00 2.05
N ILE A 207 -15.01 -5.07 1.42
CA ILE A 207 -16.40 -5.16 0.97
C ILE A 207 -17.41 -5.20 2.12
N ASP A 208 -17.00 -5.69 3.28
CA ASP A 208 -17.84 -5.78 4.47
C ASP A 208 -18.00 -4.41 5.15
N LEU A 209 -17.11 -3.44 4.83
CA LEU A 209 -17.01 -2.14 5.50
C LEU A 209 -17.61 -0.98 4.70
N VAL A 210 -18.31 -1.23 3.59
CA VAL A 210 -18.86 -0.16 2.74
C VAL A 210 -19.85 0.77 3.47
N ASN A 211 -20.53 0.26 4.51
CA ASN A 211 -21.43 1.07 5.34
C ASN A 211 -20.67 1.88 6.41
N ASP A 212 -19.46 1.48 6.75
CA ASP A 212 -18.63 2.06 7.80
C ASP A 212 -17.58 3.03 7.27
N LEU A 213 -17.41 3.12 5.92
CA LEU A 213 -16.46 4.05 5.34
C LEU A 213 -16.76 5.48 5.78
N ARG A 214 -15.74 6.14 6.33
CA ARG A 214 -15.73 7.53 6.81
C ARG A 214 -15.06 8.47 5.80
N ALA A 215 -14.07 7.96 5.06
CA ALA A 215 -13.38 8.67 4.00
C ALA A 215 -13.60 7.97 2.64
N PRO A 216 -13.72 8.72 1.54
CA PRO A 216 -13.81 8.12 0.21
C PRO A 216 -12.47 7.52 -0.22
N VAL A 217 -12.54 6.40 -0.96
CA VAL A 217 -11.37 5.65 -1.42
C VAL A 217 -11.34 5.57 -2.94
N LEU A 218 -10.18 5.86 -3.54
CA LEU A 218 -9.87 5.56 -4.92
C LEU A 218 -9.25 4.16 -5.00
N GLY A 219 -9.96 3.19 -5.54
CA GLY A 219 -9.44 1.85 -5.82
C GLY A 219 -8.80 1.79 -7.21
N LEU A 220 -7.59 1.24 -7.31
CA LEU A 220 -6.81 1.15 -8.55
C LEU A 220 -6.44 -0.32 -8.79
N TYR A 221 -7.09 -0.98 -9.75
CA TYR A 221 -7.03 -2.42 -9.97
C TYR A 221 -6.60 -2.76 -11.38
N GLY A 222 -6.03 -3.94 -11.56
CA GLY A 222 -5.67 -4.46 -12.88
C GLY A 222 -6.61 -5.57 -13.34
N SER A 223 -7.01 -5.59 -14.62
CA SER A 223 -7.90 -6.62 -15.14
C SER A 223 -7.22 -8.00 -15.29
N ALA A 224 -5.89 -8.05 -15.33
CA ALA A 224 -5.10 -9.28 -15.38
C ALA A 224 -4.56 -9.72 -14.02
N ASP A 225 -5.08 -9.17 -12.91
CA ASP A 225 -4.70 -9.58 -11.56
C ASP A 225 -5.36 -10.92 -11.22
N ALA A 226 -4.55 -12.00 -11.17
CA ALA A 226 -5.03 -13.34 -10.86
C ALA A 226 -5.48 -13.49 -9.40
N GLY A 227 -4.98 -12.65 -8.49
CA GLY A 227 -5.33 -12.67 -7.06
C GLY A 227 -6.57 -11.85 -6.71
N ILE A 228 -6.96 -10.89 -7.59
CA ILE A 228 -8.12 -10.01 -7.39
C ILE A 228 -8.96 -10.01 -8.67
N PRO A 229 -9.86 -10.97 -8.84
CA PRO A 229 -10.70 -11.06 -10.04
C PRO A 229 -11.53 -9.81 -10.26
N VAL A 230 -11.71 -9.41 -11.52
CA VAL A 230 -12.58 -8.28 -11.89
C VAL A 230 -13.98 -8.41 -11.29
N ALA A 231 -14.49 -9.65 -11.16
CA ALA A 231 -15.78 -9.89 -10.50
C ALA A 231 -15.84 -9.39 -9.05
N ASP A 232 -14.74 -9.47 -8.29
CA ASP A 232 -14.68 -8.93 -6.93
C ASP A 232 -14.63 -7.40 -6.93
N VAL A 233 -13.96 -6.81 -7.92
CA VAL A 233 -13.91 -5.36 -8.12
C VAL A 233 -15.28 -4.82 -8.48
N GLU A 234 -16.01 -5.47 -9.37
CA GLU A 234 -17.38 -5.09 -9.74
C GLU A 234 -18.37 -5.30 -8.58
N ALA A 235 -18.18 -6.36 -7.78
CA ALA A 235 -18.97 -6.55 -6.57
C ALA A 235 -18.73 -5.41 -5.55
N MET A 236 -17.49 -4.94 -5.40
CA MET A 236 -17.17 -3.79 -4.56
C MET A 236 -17.81 -2.51 -5.09
N ARG A 237 -17.75 -2.22 -6.40
CA ARG A 237 -18.47 -1.08 -7.01
C ARG A 237 -19.97 -1.10 -6.70
N LYS A 238 -20.58 -2.28 -6.85
CA LYS A 238 -22.01 -2.45 -6.55
C LYS A 238 -22.30 -2.23 -5.06
N ALA A 239 -21.45 -2.74 -4.16
CA ALA A 239 -21.61 -2.54 -2.73
C ALA A 239 -21.45 -1.07 -2.33
N GLN A 240 -20.44 -0.36 -2.88
CA GLN A 240 -20.23 1.08 -2.67
C GLN A 240 -21.47 1.92 -3.01
N ALA A 241 -22.16 1.60 -4.09
CA ALA A 241 -23.37 2.33 -4.52
C ALA A 241 -24.50 2.26 -3.49
N GLN A 242 -24.48 1.26 -2.61
CA GLN A 242 -25.48 1.03 -1.55
C GLN A 242 -24.94 1.40 -0.16
N GLY A 243 -23.65 1.75 -0.04
CA GLY A 243 -22.95 1.98 1.22
C GLY A 243 -23.13 3.39 1.80
N SER A 244 -22.25 3.78 2.71
CA SER A 244 -22.21 5.10 3.35
C SER A 244 -22.04 6.23 2.31
N SER A 245 -22.15 7.48 2.73
CA SER A 245 -21.88 8.64 1.87
C SER A 245 -20.44 8.62 1.33
N ALA A 246 -19.46 8.20 2.16
CA ALA A 246 -18.08 8.05 1.76
C ALA A 246 -17.90 6.90 0.75
N ALA A 247 -18.61 5.77 0.94
CA ALA A 247 -18.61 4.69 -0.04
C ALA A 247 -19.14 5.14 -1.41
N ARG A 248 -20.25 5.85 -1.43
CA ARG A 248 -20.84 6.40 -2.68
C ARG A 248 -19.95 7.47 -3.34
N ALA A 249 -19.15 8.19 -2.56
CA ALA A 249 -18.16 9.15 -3.07
C ALA A 249 -16.83 8.51 -3.48
N SER A 250 -16.66 7.20 -3.24
CA SER A 250 -15.48 6.44 -3.65
C SER A 250 -15.53 6.11 -5.15
N ALA A 251 -14.37 5.87 -5.74
CA ALA A 251 -14.23 5.50 -7.15
C ALA A 251 -13.31 4.28 -7.31
N ILE A 252 -13.50 3.53 -8.38
CA ILE A 252 -12.61 2.43 -8.74
C ILE A 252 -12.25 2.53 -10.22
N GLU A 253 -10.96 2.45 -10.53
CA GLU A 253 -10.43 2.32 -11.89
C GLU A 253 -9.92 0.91 -12.11
N ILE A 254 -10.15 0.38 -13.32
CA ILE A 254 -9.61 -0.92 -13.74
C ILE A 254 -8.73 -0.68 -14.97
N TYR A 255 -7.45 -1.00 -14.83
CA TYR A 255 -6.47 -0.91 -15.89
C TYR A 255 -6.45 -2.20 -16.70
N GLN A 256 -6.77 -2.06 -17.99
CA GLN A 256 -6.80 -3.20 -18.91
C GLN A 256 -5.41 -3.86 -19.00
N ASP A 257 -5.38 -5.20 -18.94
CA ASP A 257 -4.18 -6.04 -19.04
C ASP A 257 -3.08 -5.76 -17.99
N ALA A 258 -3.39 -4.94 -16.98
CA ALA A 258 -2.49 -4.71 -15.86
C ALA A 258 -2.58 -5.87 -14.85
N PRO A 259 -1.43 -6.48 -14.48
CA PRO A 259 -1.39 -7.55 -13.47
C PRO A 259 -1.31 -6.99 -12.05
N HIS A 260 -1.28 -7.87 -11.05
CA HIS A 260 -0.97 -7.48 -9.67
C HIS A 260 0.37 -6.76 -9.58
N GLY A 261 0.45 -5.70 -8.76
CA GLY A 261 1.69 -4.93 -8.58
C GLY A 261 2.09 -4.11 -9.80
N PHE A 262 1.15 -3.69 -10.65
CA PHE A 262 1.43 -2.93 -11.88
C PHE A 262 2.08 -1.56 -11.63
N HIS A 263 2.01 -1.03 -10.41
CA HIS A 263 2.70 0.21 -10.03
C HIS A 263 4.14 -0.03 -9.54
N ALA A 264 4.47 -1.26 -9.13
CA ALA A 264 5.76 -1.59 -8.53
C ALA A 264 6.86 -1.63 -9.59
N ASP A 265 7.56 -0.51 -9.80
CA ASP A 265 8.55 -0.30 -10.88
C ASP A 265 9.79 -1.19 -10.77
N TYR A 266 10.02 -1.81 -9.63
CA TYR A 266 11.08 -2.79 -9.42
C TYR A 266 10.72 -4.22 -9.87
N ARG A 267 9.47 -4.45 -10.33
CA ARG A 267 8.94 -5.78 -10.70
C ARG A 267 8.70 -5.92 -12.21
N PRO A 268 8.77 -7.15 -12.75
CA PRO A 268 8.36 -7.44 -14.14
C PRO A 268 6.87 -7.15 -14.42
N SER A 269 6.05 -7.09 -13.37
CA SER A 269 4.63 -6.73 -13.45
C SER A 269 4.37 -5.25 -13.72
N TYR A 270 5.39 -4.40 -13.64
CA TYR A 270 5.25 -2.95 -13.87
C TYR A 270 4.62 -2.62 -15.21
N ARG A 271 3.65 -1.71 -15.19
CA ARG A 271 2.98 -1.17 -16.38
C ARG A 271 3.03 0.35 -16.29
N GLU A 272 4.00 0.95 -16.98
CA GLU A 272 4.33 2.38 -16.85
C GLU A 272 3.12 3.28 -17.06
N GLU A 273 2.34 3.07 -18.14
CA GLU A 273 1.17 3.90 -18.45
C GLU A 273 0.11 3.83 -17.34
N ALA A 274 -0.23 2.61 -16.88
CA ALA A 274 -1.19 2.40 -15.82
C ALA A 274 -0.70 2.99 -14.48
N ALA A 275 0.59 2.82 -14.17
CA ALA A 275 1.22 3.36 -12.96
C ALA A 275 1.20 4.90 -12.95
N ARG A 276 1.57 5.53 -14.05
CA ARG A 276 1.57 7.00 -14.19
C ARG A 276 0.16 7.58 -14.14
N ASP A 277 -0.79 6.97 -14.84
CA ASP A 277 -2.18 7.43 -14.80
C ASP A 277 -2.77 7.29 -13.39
N GLY A 278 -2.58 6.14 -12.74
CA GLY A 278 -3.06 5.92 -11.38
C GLY A 278 -2.42 6.89 -10.38
N TRP A 279 -1.11 7.17 -10.49
CA TRP A 279 -0.43 8.16 -9.65
C TRP A 279 -1.02 9.55 -9.82
N ARG A 280 -1.21 10.01 -11.05
CA ARG A 280 -1.84 11.30 -11.36
C ARG A 280 -3.27 11.38 -10.80
N ARG A 281 -4.06 10.30 -10.94
CA ARG A 281 -5.43 10.22 -10.37
C ARG A 281 -5.41 10.27 -8.85
N MET A 282 -4.47 9.57 -8.20
CA MET A 282 -4.31 9.61 -6.75
C MET A 282 -4.01 11.02 -6.23
N LEU A 283 -3.07 11.73 -6.87
CA LEU A 283 -2.76 13.12 -6.48
C LEU A 283 -3.95 14.05 -6.66
N ALA A 284 -4.65 13.96 -7.78
CA ALA A 284 -5.89 14.72 -8.02
C ALA A 284 -6.97 14.36 -6.99
N TRP A 285 -7.11 13.06 -6.67
CA TRP A 285 -8.05 12.56 -5.66
C TRP A 285 -7.81 13.16 -4.28
N PHE A 286 -6.56 13.30 -3.87
CA PHE A 286 -6.18 13.92 -2.60
C PHE A 286 -6.44 15.43 -2.64
N ALA A 287 -6.01 16.12 -3.69
CA ALA A 287 -6.22 17.57 -3.86
C ALA A 287 -7.70 17.96 -3.84
N ASP A 288 -8.57 17.22 -4.54
CA ASP A 288 -10.02 17.44 -4.58
C ASP A 288 -10.69 17.30 -3.20
N ARG A 289 -10.00 16.68 -2.23
CA ARG A 289 -10.48 16.43 -0.87
C ARG A 289 -9.73 17.26 0.19
N GLY A 290 -8.97 18.26 -0.27
CA GLY A 290 -8.30 19.23 0.57
C GLY A 290 -7.02 18.71 1.25
N VAL A 291 -6.44 17.63 0.71
CA VAL A 291 -5.16 17.08 1.18
C VAL A 291 -4.00 17.46 0.28
#